data_a1aee49f2a147e40d9a35491ba08da98
#
_entry.id   a1aee49f2a147e40d9a35491ba08da98
#
_cell.length_a   1.000
_cell.length_b   1.000
_cell.length_c   1.000
_cell.angle_alpha   90.00
_cell.angle_beta   90.00
_cell.angle_gamma   90.00
#
_symmetry.space_group_name_H-M   'P 1'
#
loop_
_entity.id
_entity.type
_entity.pdbx_description
1 polymer ?
#
loop_
_entity_poly.entity_id
_entity_poly.type
_entity_poly.pdbx_seq_one_letter_code
_entity_poly.pdbx_strand_id
1 'polypeptide(L)'
;SDVYKRQTLNNGVDPVSGRKVGLETGDPRSFGSYDELYAAFMKQVRYFVDMKVRVSNYIDRMFAKYAPATFLSLFIDDCIAKGRDYYNCGPRYNTTYIQCTGLGTITDSLATLKKHIFEDKRWSMDELLKAMADNFEGAEAMRQTILNRTPFFGNDDEYADSIAVKVFDDLYDTIEGKPNTKGECFHLNMLSTTCHVYFGKVMGATPNGRLAGRAISDGTSPSHGADTHGPSAVIKSLGKLDQVKSGGTLLNQRFLPSLLKREEDISKLSSLIRSYFALGGHHIQFNIVDTETLYAAQKCPEDYRDLLVLSLIH
;
A
#
# COMPACT_ATOMS: atom_id res chain seq x y z
N SER A 1 -4.52 2.24 3.60
CA SER A 1 -4.06 1.87 4.97
C SER A 1 -3.45 3.04 5.73
N ASP A 2 -2.68 3.89 5.08
CA ASP A 2 -2.04 5.05 5.72
C ASP A 2 -3.02 6.13 6.19
N VAL A 3 -4.15 6.29 5.52
CA VAL A 3 -5.22 7.17 5.97
C VAL A 3 -5.69 6.75 7.38
N TYR A 4 -5.86 5.46 7.62
CA TYR A 4 -6.35 4.92 8.89
C TYR A 4 -5.34 5.10 10.04
N LYS A 5 -4.04 5.03 9.75
CA LYS A 5 -3.00 5.32 10.74
C LYS A 5 -3.02 6.78 11.19
N ARG A 6 -3.15 7.71 10.26
CA ARG A 6 -3.28 9.14 10.60
C ARG A 6 -4.50 9.39 11.47
N GLN A 7 -5.63 8.71 11.19
CA GLN A 7 -6.82 8.77 12.03
C GLN A 7 -6.55 8.23 13.44
N THR A 8 -5.75 7.16 13.58
CA THR A 8 -5.36 6.61 14.87
C THR A 8 -4.50 7.60 15.66
N LEU A 9 -3.49 8.20 15.03
CA LEU A 9 -2.60 9.15 15.66
C LEU A 9 -3.25 10.53 15.94
N ASN A 10 -4.46 10.78 15.44
CA ASN A 10 -5.22 12.01 15.63
C ASN A 10 -6.63 11.75 16.19
N ASN A 11 -6.84 10.62 16.86
CA ASN A 11 -8.10 10.26 17.50
C ASN A 11 -9.33 10.42 16.60
N GLY A 12 -9.23 9.98 15.36
CA GLY A 12 -10.32 10.03 14.37
C GLY A 12 -10.47 11.37 13.63
N VAL A 13 -9.63 12.36 13.93
CA VAL A 13 -9.66 13.67 13.27
C VAL A 13 -8.70 13.67 12.07
N ASP A 14 -9.15 14.17 10.93
CA ASP A 14 -8.28 14.42 9.79
C ASP A 14 -7.47 15.71 10.03
N PRO A 15 -6.13 15.62 10.13
CA PRO A 15 -5.30 16.79 10.48
C PRO A 15 -5.24 17.86 9.38
N VAL A 16 -5.65 17.54 8.15
CA VAL A 16 -5.67 18.51 7.04
C VAL A 16 -6.93 19.33 7.07
N SER A 17 -8.08 18.71 7.23
CA SER A 17 -9.39 19.39 7.23
C SER A 17 -9.90 19.77 8.63
N GLY A 18 -9.29 19.27 9.70
CA GLY A 18 -9.75 19.42 11.07
C GLY A 18 -11.08 18.71 11.38
N ARG A 19 -11.61 17.91 10.43
CA ARG A 19 -12.90 17.25 10.58
C ARG A 19 -12.73 15.88 11.22
N LYS A 20 -13.71 15.53 12.08
CA LYS A 20 -13.83 14.16 12.59
C LYS A 20 -14.36 13.27 11.47
N VAL A 21 -13.54 12.33 11.01
CA VAL A 21 -13.87 11.40 9.90
C VAL A 21 -13.75 9.93 10.32
N GLY A 22 -13.06 9.64 11.42
CA GLY A 22 -12.88 8.30 11.97
C GLY A 22 -13.49 8.15 13.36
N LEU A 23 -13.21 6.99 13.97
CA LEU A 23 -13.61 6.69 15.35
C LEU A 23 -12.70 7.45 16.34
N GLU A 24 -13.26 7.77 17.50
CA GLU A 24 -12.44 8.12 18.67
C GLU A 24 -11.84 6.83 19.24
N THR A 25 -10.54 6.64 19.03
CA THR A 25 -9.82 5.43 19.47
C THR A 25 -8.89 5.71 20.65
N GLY A 26 -8.88 6.92 21.15
CA GLY A 26 -8.05 7.40 22.25
C GLY A 26 -6.94 8.34 21.77
N ASP A 27 -6.42 9.15 22.69
CA ASP A 27 -5.24 9.97 22.44
C ASP A 27 -4.02 9.05 22.30
N PRO A 28 -3.25 9.10 21.21
CA PRO A 28 -2.07 8.26 21.01
C PRO A 28 -1.01 8.45 22.09
N ARG A 29 -1.00 9.59 22.79
CA ARG A 29 -0.10 9.87 23.91
C ARG A 29 -0.42 9.02 25.15
N SER A 30 -1.65 8.53 25.26
CA SER A 30 -2.12 7.73 26.40
C SER A 30 -1.90 6.23 26.23
N PHE A 31 -1.50 5.75 25.07
CA PHE A 31 -1.24 4.33 24.86
C PHE A 31 0.02 3.88 25.61
N GLY A 32 -0.15 2.90 26.50
CA GLY A 32 0.94 2.34 27.31
C GLY A 32 1.79 1.31 26.56
N SER A 33 1.29 0.77 25.46
CA SER A 33 1.96 -0.28 24.69
C SER A 33 1.73 -0.15 23.17
N TYR A 34 2.62 -0.78 22.41
CA TYR A 34 2.46 -0.94 20.96
C TYR A 34 1.18 -1.69 20.61
N ASP A 35 0.80 -2.69 21.38
CA ASP A 35 -0.39 -3.50 21.14
C ASP A 35 -1.68 -2.68 21.30
N GLU A 36 -1.75 -1.77 22.26
CA GLU A 36 -2.86 -0.82 22.38
C GLU A 36 -2.99 0.09 21.19
N LEU A 37 -1.87 0.65 20.72
CA LEU A 37 -1.84 1.47 19.50
C LEU A 37 -2.26 0.65 18.29
N TYR A 38 -1.76 -0.56 18.13
CA TYR A 38 -2.12 -1.45 17.03
C TYR A 38 -3.61 -1.83 17.06
N ALA A 39 -4.15 -2.11 18.24
CA ALA A 39 -5.59 -2.38 18.41
C ALA A 39 -6.45 -1.17 18.02
N ALA A 40 -6.03 0.05 18.39
CA ALA A 40 -6.68 1.29 17.99
C ALA A 40 -6.61 1.49 16.46
N PHE A 41 -5.47 1.20 15.84
CA PHE A 41 -5.30 1.20 14.38
C PHE A 41 -6.27 0.23 13.70
N MET A 42 -6.38 -1.01 14.17
CA MET A 42 -7.29 -1.99 13.60
C MET A 42 -8.77 -1.64 13.80
N LYS A 43 -9.14 -0.92 14.86
CA LYS A 43 -10.49 -0.35 15.01
C LYS A 43 -10.80 0.66 13.91
N GLN A 44 -9.87 1.55 13.59
CA GLN A 44 -10.02 2.50 12.47
C GLN A 44 -10.13 1.75 11.13
N VAL A 45 -9.27 0.77 10.88
CA VAL A 45 -9.31 -0.04 9.65
C VAL A 45 -10.68 -0.68 9.46
N ARG A 46 -11.21 -1.38 10.47
CA ARG A 46 -12.52 -2.02 10.41
C ARG A 46 -13.63 -1.02 10.12
N TYR A 47 -13.64 0.10 10.79
CA TYR A 47 -14.63 1.17 10.57
C TYR A 47 -14.65 1.65 9.12
N PHE A 48 -13.48 1.95 8.55
CA PHE A 48 -13.39 2.43 7.18
C PHE A 48 -13.65 1.33 6.14
N VAL A 49 -13.27 0.08 6.41
CA VAL A 49 -13.62 -1.06 5.55
C VAL A 49 -15.15 -1.24 5.52
N ASP A 50 -15.83 -1.19 6.66
CA ASP A 50 -17.29 -1.30 6.72
C ASP A 50 -17.99 -0.14 6.00
N MET A 51 -17.45 1.07 6.11
CA MET A 51 -17.94 2.22 5.36
C MET A 51 -17.71 2.02 3.85
N LYS A 52 -16.52 1.57 3.45
CA LYS A 52 -16.18 1.30 2.06
C LYS A 52 -17.09 0.24 1.45
N VAL A 53 -17.34 -0.85 2.14
CA VAL A 53 -18.27 -1.92 1.70
C VAL A 53 -19.65 -1.36 1.46
N ARG A 54 -20.21 -0.59 2.42
CA ARG A 54 -21.54 0.03 2.28
C ARG A 54 -21.61 0.97 1.07
N VAL A 55 -20.62 1.84 0.92
CA VAL A 55 -20.57 2.80 -0.20
C VAL A 55 -20.38 2.08 -1.52
N SER A 56 -19.49 1.09 -1.61
CA SER A 56 -19.28 0.30 -2.82
C SER A 56 -20.55 -0.46 -3.23
N ASN A 57 -21.25 -1.08 -2.27
CA ASN A 57 -22.51 -1.75 -2.52
C ASN A 57 -23.60 -0.80 -3.01
N TYR A 58 -23.63 0.43 -2.50
CA TYR A 58 -24.54 1.46 -3.00
C TYR A 58 -24.22 1.85 -4.45
N ILE A 59 -22.93 2.11 -4.73
CA ILE A 59 -22.46 2.45 -6.06
C ILE A 59 -22.75 1.33 -7.06
N ASP A 60 -22.50 0.06 -6.74
CA ASP A 60 -22.79 -1.09 -7.59
C ASP A 60 -24.26 -1.16 -8.00
N ARG A 61 -25.18 -0.90 -7.04
CA ARG A 61 -26.63 -0.82 -7.33
C ARG A 61 -26.98 0.32 -8.27
N MET A 62 -26.29 1.46 -8.12
CA MET A 62 -26.51 2.62 -9.00
C MET A 62 -26.02 2.32 -10.42
N PHE A 63 -24.87 1.68 -10.58
CA PHE A 63 -24.39 1.25 -11.90
C PHE A 63 -25.35 0.24 -12.53
N ALA A 64 -25.76 -0.79 -11.79
CA ALA A 64 -26.73 -1.78 -12.30
C ALA A 64 -28.04 -1.15 -12.80
N LYS A 65 -28.48 -0.06 -12.16
CA LYS A 65 -29.76 0.60 -12.50
C LYS A 65 -29.64 1.67 -13.59
N TYR A 66 -28.60 2.50 -13.52
CA TYR A 66 -28.53 3.74 -14.33
C TYR A 66 -27.45 3.74 -15.39
N ALA A 67 -26.45 2.86 -15.29
CA ALA A 67 -25.34 2.77 -16.23
C ALA A 67 -24.95 1.31 -16.52
N PRO A 68 -25.89 0.49 -17.03
CA PRO A 68 -25.59 -0.90 -17.35
C PRO A 68 -24.51 -1.01 -18.42
N ALA A 69 -23.66 -2.03 -18.33
CA ALA A 69 -22.58 -2.30 -19.27
C ALA A 69 -23.05 -3.29 -20.36
N THR A 70 -24.06 -2.91 -21.13
CA THR A 70 -24.73 -3.80 -22.10
C THR A 70 -23.77 -4.38 -23.13
N PHE A 71 -22.89 -3.57 -23.69
CA PHE A 71 -21.92 -4.05 -24.70
C PHE A 71 -20.91 -5.03 -24.08
N LEU A 72 -20.37 -4.73 -22.87
CA LEU A 72 -19.49 -5.65 -22.16
C LEU A 72 -20.19 -6.97 -21.84
N SER A 73 -21.48 -6.92 -21.49
CA SER A 73 -22.28 -8.09 -21.14
C SER A 73 -22.40 -9.10 -22.28
N LEU A 74 -22.21 -8.69 -23.54
CA LEU A 74 -22.21 -9.60 -24.70
C LEU A 74 -20.97 -10.51 -24.73
N PHE A 75 -19.87 -10.09 -24.12
CA PHE A 75 -18.58 -10.81 -24.16
C PHE A 75 -18.25 -11.55 -22.86
N ILE A 76 -19.08 -11.38 -21.82
CA ILE A 76 -18.87 -12.03 -20.52
C ILE A 76 -19.78 -13.25 -20.41
N ASP A 77 -19.17 -14.38 -20.06
CA ASP A 77 -19.85 -15.64 -19.86
C ASP A 77 -21.06 -15.52 -18.93
N ASP A 78 -22.14 -16.19 -19.28
CA ASP A 78 -23.38 -16.32 -18.56
C ASP A 78 -24.30 -15.06 -18.60
N CYS A 79 -23.82 -13.89 -18.97
CA CYS A 79 -24.67 -12.67 -19.02
C CYS A 79 -25.87 -12.85 -19.95
N ILE A 80 -25.64 -13.34 -21.17
CA ILE A 80 -26.72 -13.60 -22.16
C ILE A 80 -27.64 -14.71 -21.65
N ALA A 81 -27.09 -15.83 -21.21
CA ALA A 81 -27.87 -16.97 -20.74
C ALA A 81 -28.77 -16.64 -19.55
N LYS A 82 -28.30 -15.77 -18.66
CA LYS A 82 -29.05 -15.28 -17.50
C LYS A 82 -29.98 -14.11 -17.82
N GLY A 83 -29.83 -13.46 -18.99
CA GLY A 83 -30.53 -12.22 -19.31
C GLY A 83 -30.20 -11.07 -18.35
N ARG A 84 -28.96 -11.00 -17.83
CA ARG A 84 -28.55 -10.04 -16.83
C ARG A 84 -27.28 -9.30 -17.25
N ASP A 85 -27.26 -8.01 -16.94
CA ASP A 85 -26.12 -7.15 -17.19
C ASP A 85 -24.91 -7.49 -16.30
N TYR A 86 -23.72 -7.13 -16.77
CA TYR A 86 -22.45 -7.29 -16.07
C TYR A 86 -22.51 -6.77 -14.61
N TYR A 87 -23.09 -5.61 -14.39
CA TYR A 87 -23.24 -5.04 -13.04
C TYR A 87 -24.40 -5.64 -12.23
N ASN A 88 -25.28 -6.42 -12.86
CA ASN A 88 -26.49 -6.98 -12.25
C ASN A 88 -26.44 -8.52 -12.16
N CYS A 89 -25.38 -9.09 -11.60
CA CYS A 89 -25.23 -10.53 -11.40
C CYS A 89 -25.21 -11.37 -12.70
N GLY A 90 -24.87 -10.75 -13.85
CA GLY A 90 -24.75 -11.44 -15.13
C GLY A 90 -23.58 -12.42 -15.19
N PRO A 91 -22.36 -12.02 -14.84
CA PRO A 91 -21.18 -12.89 -14.89
C PRO A 91 -21.31 -14.16 -14.08
N ARG A 92 -20.49 -15.16 -14.41
CA ARG A 92 -20.35 -16.38 -13.62
C ARG A 92 -19.76 -16.11 -12.25
N TYR A 93 -18.71 -15.26 -12.19
CA TYR A 93 -18.02 -14.83 -11.00
C TYR A 93 -18.30 -13.35 -10.76
N ASN A 94 -18.77 -13.01 -9.59
CA ASN A 94 -19.22 -11.66 -9.22
C ASN A 94 -18.48 -11.11 -8.01
N THR A 95 -17.19 -11.46 -7.86
CA THR A 95 -16.34 -10.98 -6.80
C THR A 95 -16.16 -9.45 -6.84
N THR A 96 -15.95 -8.85 -5.68
CA THR A 96 -15.61 -7.44 -5.55
C THR A 96 -14.32 -7.28 -4.76
N TYR A 97 -13.42 -6.42 -5.20
CA TYR A 97 -12.13 -6.24 -4.55
C TYR A 97 -12.02 -4.89 -3.86
N ILE A 98 -11.46 -4.90 -2.64
CA ILE A 98 -10.98 -3.69 -1.99
C ILE A 98 -9.49 -3.57 -2.26
N GLN A 99 -9.12 -2.61 -3.06
CA GLN A 99 -7.71 -2.31 -3.33
C GLN A 99 -7.09 -1.57 -2.16
N CYS A 100 -6.04 -2.17 -1.61
CA CYS A 100 -5.19 -1.58 -0.59
C CYS A 100 -3.87 -1.13 -1.20
N THR A 101 -3.27 -0.09 -0.63
CA THR A 101 -1.97 0.44 -1.00
C THR A 101 -1.25 0.95 0.24
N GLY A 102 0.06 1.08 0.18
CA GLY A 102 0.88 1.61 1.28
C GLY A 102 1.29 0.56 2.31
N LEU A 103 1.37 -0.73 1.94
CA LEU A 103 1.79 -1.79 2.88
C LEU A 103 3.18 -1.49 3.46
N GLY A 104 4.18 -1.19 2.62
CA GLY A 104 5.51 -0.83 3.08
C GLY A 104 5.49 0.39 3.99
N THR A 105 4.81 1.48 3.58
CA THR A 105 4.75 2.71 4.40
C THR A 105 4.08 2.49 5.76
N ILE A 106 3.00 1.69 5.84
CA ILE A 106 2.35 1.41 7.14
C ILE A 106 3.22 0.51 8.00
N THR A 107 3.84 -0.51 7.42
CA THR A 107 4.77 -1.40 8.12
C THR A 107 5.93 -0.64 8.73
N ASP A 108 6.62 0.17 7.94
CA ASP A 108 7.76 0.97 8.37
C ASP A 108 7.38 1.99 9.45
N SER A 109 6.17 2.53 9.35
CA SER A 109 5.64 3.46 10.35
C SER A 109 5.30 2.77 11.67
N LEU A 110 4.72 1.57 11.60
CA LEU A 110 4.46 0.75 12.80
C LEU A 110 5.78 0.26 13.43
N ALA A 111 6.76 -0.12 12.61
CA ALA A 111 8.09 -0.47 13.08
C ALA A 111 8.78 0.71 13.79
N THR A 112 8.67 1.91 13.22
CA THR A 112 9.19 3.14 13.85
C THR A 112 8.54 3.40 15.20
N LEU A 113 7.21 3.35 15.28
CA LEU A 113 6.47 3.55 16.52
C LEU A 113 6.84 2.49 17.55
N LYS A 114 6.82 1.22 17.16
CA LYS A 114 7.17 0.10 18.04
C LYS A 114 8.58 0.28 18.62
N LYS A 115 9.58 0.47 17.74
CA LYS A 115 10.98 0.57 18.14
C LYS A 115 11.27 1.81 18.96
N HIS A 116 10.99 2.99 18.42
CA HIS A 116 11.51 4.24 19.00
C HIS A 116 10.63 4.84 20.10
N ILE A 117 9.31 4.56 20.09
CA ILE A 117 8.40 5.10 21.12
C ILE A 117 8.18 4.09 22.24
N PHE A 118 7.89 2.82 21.92
CA PHE A 118 7.50 1.84 22.95
C PHE A 118 8.67 1.02 23.50
N GLU A 119 9.61 0.56 22.66
CA GLU A 119 10.73 -0.27 23.08
C GLU A 119 11.91 0.57 23.57
N ASP A 120 12.55 1.34 22.68
CA ASP A 120 13.74 2.13 22.99
C ASP A 120 13.42 3.38 23.83
N LYS A 121 12.15 3.83 23.82
CA LYS A 121 11.67 5.07 24.48
C LYS A 121 12.58 6.27 24.18
N ARG A 122 13.03 6.34 22.92
CA ARG A 122 13.97 7.36 22.46
C ARG A 122 13.33 8.75 22.40
N TRP A 123 12.05 8.79 22.04
CA TRP A 123 11.22 9.98 22.01
C TRP A 123 9.85 9.66 22.60
N SER A 124 9.20 10.69 23.10
CA SER A 124 7.79 10.61 23.47
C SER A 124 6.90 10.62 22.20
N MET A 125 5.68 10.15 22.32
CA MET A 125 4.69 10.25 21.26
C MET A 125 4.44 11.70 20.86
N ASP A 126 4.46 12.62 21.83
CA ASP A 126 4.23 14.05 21.58
C ASP A 126 5.34 14.68 20.71
N GLU A 127 6.61 14.37 20.99
CA GLU A 127 7.75 14.83 20.19
C GLU A 127 7.64 14.36 18.73
N LEU A 128 7.27 13.09 18.51
CA LEU A 128 7.09 12.55 17.17
C LEU A 128 5.90 13.19 16.46
N LEU A 129 4.76 13.35 17.14
CA LEU A 129 3.58 13.98 16.56
C LEU A 129 3.85 15.44 16.16
N LYS A 130 4.59 16.17 16.98
CA LYS A 130 5.02 17.55 16.67
C LYS A 130 5.95 17.57 15.47
N ALA A 131 6.99 16.73 15.46
CA ALA A 131 7.90 16.63 14.30
C ALA A 131 7.15 16.32 13.00
N MET A 132 6.16 15.43 13.04
CA MET A 132 5.33 15.11 11.88
C MET A 132 4.42 16.28 11.46
N ALA A 133 3.85 17.02 12.42
CA ALA A 133 3.02 18.21 12.14
C ALA A 133 3.83 19.29 11.41
N ASP A 134 5.07 19.48 11.84
CA ASP A 134 6.03 20.42 11.28
C ASP A 134 6.78 19.85 10.05
N ASN A 135 6.31 18.70 9.49
CA ASN A 135 6.95 18.03 8.35
C ASN A 135 8.44 17.72 8.57
N PHE A 136 8.82 17.44 9.81
CA PHE A 136 10.19 17.25 10.30
C PHE A 136 11.10 18.49 10.18
N GLU A 137 10.55 19.68 9.88
CA GLU A 137 11.33 20.92 9.94
C GLU A 137 11.82 21.15 11.37
N GLY A 138 13.12 21.39 11.53
CA GLY A 138 13.76 21.49 12.85
C GLY A 138 13.96 20.15 13.59
N ALA A 139 13.50 19.03 13.04
CA ALA A 139 13.62 17.67 13.58
C ALA A 139 14.37 16.72 12.63
N GLU A 140 15.26 17.25 11.78
CA GLU A 140 15.95 16.45 10.76
C GLU A 140 16.81 15.33 11.38
N ALA A 141 17.43 15.57 12.55
CA ALA A 141 18.20 14.54 13.26
C ALA A 141 17.31 13.35 13.70
N MET A 142 16.08 13.62 14.13
CA MET A 142 15.07 12.59 14.41
C MET A 142 14.74 11.82 13.13
N ARG A 143 14.43 12.53 12.05
CA ARG A 143 14.11 11.94 10.76
C ARG A 143 15.23 11.04 10.24
N GLN A 144 16.48 11.50 10.27
CA GLN A 144 17.64 10.71 9.85
C GLN A 144 17.84 9.48 10.74
N THR A 145 17.60 9.60 12.03
CA THR A 145 17.64 8.44 12.94
C THR A 145 16.56 7.42 12.57
N ILE A 146 15.35 7.85 12.29
CA ILE A 146 14.26 6.98 11.81
C ILE A 146 14.69 6.25 10.54
N LEU A 147 15.16 6.98 9.53
CA LEU A 147 15.53 6.42 8.23
C LEU A 147 16.71 5.42 8.30
N ASN A 148 17.65 5.62 9.23
CA ASN A 148 18.88 4.83 9.29
C ASN A 148 18.91 3.78 10.41
N ARG A 149 17.98 3.82 11.38
CA ARG A 149 18.00 2.95 12.56
C ARG A 149 16.75 2.11 12.76
N THR A 150 15.71 2.35 11.98
CA THR A 150 14.51 1.50 12.01
C THR A 150 14.70 0.36 11.01
N PRO A 151 14.43 -0.90 11.39
CA PRO A 151 14.27 -1.97 10.43
C PRO A 151 13.07 -1.69 9.53
N PHE A 152 13.31 -1.61 8.23
CA PHE A 152 12.27 -1.34 7.24
C PHE A 152 11.95 -2.57 6.40
N PHE A 153 10.70 -2.70 5.99
CA PHE A 153 10.19 -3.76 5.14
C PHE A 153 10.91 -3.78 3.78
N GLY A 154 11.20 -5.00 3.31
CA GLY A 154 11.90 -5.22 2.04
C GLY A 154 13.41 -5.46 2.20
N ASN A 155 13.90 -5.67 3.41
CA ASN A 155 15.31 -5.90 3.72
C ASN A 155 15.60 -7.30 4.30
N ASP A 156 14.63 -8.23 4.22
CA ASP A 156 14.70 -9.57 4.82
C ASP A 156 14.98 -9.49 6.34
N ASP A 157 14.36 -8.52 7.00
CA ASP A 157 14.47 -8.30 8.44
C ASP A 157 13.18 -8.72 9.14
N GLU A 158 13.27 -9.71 10.02
CA GLU A 158 12.11 -10.32 10.69
C GLU A 158 11.33 -9.32 11.56
N TYR A 159 11.98 -8.29 12.08
CA TYR A 159 11.31 -7.25 12.86
C TYR A 159 10.27 -6.49 12.04
N ALA A 160 10.63 -6.07 10.84
CA ALA A 160 9.71 -5.37 9.94
C ALA A 160 8.78 -6.33 9.20
N ASP A 161 9.30 -7.47 8.74
CA ASP A 161 8.55 -8.42 7.94
C ASP A 161 7.41 -9.06 8.73
N SER A 162 7.60 -9.37 10.03
CA SER A 162 6.51 -9.86 10.89
C SER A 162 5.38 -8.84 11.06
N ILE A 163 5.70 -7.54 11.10
CA ILE A 163 4.69 -6.48 11.13
C ILE A 163 3.93 -6.43 9.79
N ALA A 164 4.63 -6.57 8.66
CA ALA A 164 4.01 -6.60 7.34
C ALA A 164 3.03 -7.77 7.19
N VAL A 165 3.47 -8.97 7.58
CA VAL A 165 2.64 -10.19 7.58
C VAL A 165 1.40 -9.97 8.44
N LYS A 166 1.58 -9.49 9.67
CA LYS A 166 0.45 -9.23 10.57
C LYS A 166 -0.54 -8.23 10.00
N VAL A 167 -0.07 -7.12 9.44
CA VAL A 167 -0.94 -6.10 8.82
C VAL A 167 -1.68 -6.69 7.61
N PHE A 168 -1.01 -7.48 6.79
CA PHE A 168 -1.60 -8.11 5.62
C PHE A 168 -2.70 -9.09 6.01
N ASP A 169 -2.44 -9.96 6.98
CA ASP A 169 -3.39 -10.95 7.49
C ASP A 169 -4.60 -10.29 8.17
N ASP A 170 -4.38 -9.29 9.02
CA ASP A 170 -5.45 -8.56 9.69
C ASP A 170 -6.33 -7.76 8.69
N LEU A 171 -5.75 -7.27 7.58
CA LEU A 171 -6.52 -6.68 6.48
C LEU A 171 -7.36 -7.72 5.76
N TYR A 172 -6.79 -8.88 5.46
CA TYR A 172 -7.51 -10.00 4.87
C TYR A 172 -8.70 -10.39 5.73
N ASP A 173 -8.49 -10.67 7.01
CA ASP A 173 -9.54 -11.07 7.96
C ASP A 173 -10.63 -9.99 8.12
N THR A 174 -10.26 -8.72 7.91
CA THR A 174 -11.22 -7.61 8.00
C THR A 174 -12.09 -7.49 6.74
N ILE A 175 -11.59 -7.87 5.57
CA ILE A 175 -12.25 -7.66 4.27
C ILE A 175 -12.96 -8.92 3.79
N GLU A 176 -12.30 -10.07 3.94
CA GLU A 176 -12.71 -11.33 3.35
C GLU A 176 -14.13 -11.73 3.76
N GLY A 177 -14.89 -12.22 2.79
CA GLY A 177 -16.23 -12.73 3.02
C GLY A 177 -17.32 -11.69 3.28
N LYS A 178 -17.01 -10.38 3.30
CA LYS A 178 -18.07 -9.36 3.42
C LYS A 178 -18.99 -9.37 2.20
N PRO A 179 -20.32 -9.43 2.35
CA PRO A 179 -21.23 -9.62 1.23
C PRO A 179 -21.25 -8.42 0.29
N ASN A 180 -21.21 -8.68 -1.01
CA ASN A 180 -21.46 -7.70 -2.04
C ASN A 180 -22.93 -7.72 -2.52
N THR A 181 -23.28 -6.87 -3.48
CA THR A 181 -24.65 -6.79 -4.03
C THR A 181 -24.92 -7.78 -5.14
N LYS A 182 -23.93 -8.58 -5.52
CA LYS A 182 -23.96 -9.45 -6.71
C LYS A 182 -24.01 -10.94 -6.36
N GLY A 183 -24.27 -11.27 -5.09
CA GLY A 183 -24.41 -12.65 -4.60
C GLY A 183 -23.12 -13.34 -4.19
N GLU A 184 -22.00 -12.61 -4.19
CA GLU A 184 -20.70 -13.07 -3.73
C GLU A 184 -20.15 -12.12 -2.65
N CYS A 185 -18.85 -12.01 -2.47
CA CYS A 185 -18.25 -11.24 -1.40
C CYS A 185 -17.10 -10.34 -1.87
N PHE A 186 -16.64 -9.51 -0.93
CA PHE A 186 -15.44 -8.70 -1.08
C PHE A 186 -14.20 -9.53 -0.76
N HIS A 187 -13.13 -9.25 -1.48
CA HIS A 187 -11.81 -9.84 -1.31
C HIS A 187 -10.74 -8.75 -1.24
N LEU A 188 -9.62 -9.07 -0.61
CA LEU A 188 -8.44 -8.21 -0.56
C LEU A 188 -7.73 -8.16 -1.92
N ASN A 189 -7.25 -6.98 -2.30
CA ASN A 189 -6.35 -6.78 -3.43
C ASN A 189 -5.26 -5.78 -3.06
N MET A 190 -4.01 -6.05 -3.45
CA MET A 190 -2.83 -5.22 -3.17
C MET A 190 -2.20 -4.67 -4.46
N LEU A 191 -3.05 -4.30 -5.42
CA LEU A 191 -2.67 -3.75 -6.72
C LEU A 191 -3.06 -2.27 -6.77
N SER A 192 -2.16 -1.39 -6.39
CA SER A 192 -2.48 0.03 -6.15
C SER A 192 -2.62 0.87 -7.42
N THR A 193 -2.18 0.39 -8.59
CA THR A 193 -2.05 1.21 -9.81
C THR A 193 -1.29 2.52 -9.52
N THR A 194 -1.90 3.70 -9.67
CA THR A 194 -1.32 5.02 -9.36
C THR A 194 -1.88 5.67 -8.09
N CYS A 195 -2.78 5.00 -7.38
CA CYS A 195 -3.46 5.57 -6.20
C CYS A 195 -2.50 5.98 -5.08
N HIS A 196 -1.35 5.28 -4.94
CA HIS A 196 -0.32 5.59 -3.96
C HIS A 196 0.24 7.01 -4.10
N VAL A 197 0.32 7.54 -5.33
CA VAL A 197 0.76 8.91 -5.60
C VAL A 197 -0.30 9.91 -5.14
N TYR A 198 -1.57 9.71 -5.54
CA TYR A 198 -2.66 10.60 -5.18
C TYR A 198 -2.91 10.64 -3.67
N PHE A 199 -2.86 9.48 -3.01
CA PHE A 199 -2.98 9.43 -1.55
C PHE A 199 -1.80 10.12 -0.88
N GLY A 200 -0.57 9.89 -1.36
CA GLY A 200 0.61 10.56 -0.83
C GLY A 200 0.53 12.07 -0.92
N LYS A 201 0.00 12.60 -2.03
CA LYS A 201 -0.14 14.05 -2.29
C LYS A 201 -0.97 14.79 -1.22
N VAL A 202 -2.04 14.13 -0.73
CA VAL A 202 -2.95 14.73 0.27
C VAL A 202 -2.59 14.36 1.70
N MET A 203 -1.56 13.53 1.90
CA MET A 203 -1.13 13.08 3.22
C MET A 203 0.02 13.92 3.76
N GLY A 204 -0.07 14.26 5.05
CA GLY A 204 1.05 14.84 5.81
C GLY A 204 2.20 13.86 6.02
N ALA A 205 3.21 14.27 6.77
CA ALA A 205 4.33 13.41 7.14
C ALA A 205 3.87 12.15 7.91
N THR A 206 4.69 11.10 7.85
CA THR A 206 4.38 9.81 8.48
C THR A 206 5.52 9.34 9.40
N PRO A 207 5.26 8.51 10.43
CA PRO A 207 6.27 8.11 11.42
C PRO A 207 7.54 7.51 10.84
N ASN A 208 7.49 6.87 9.66
CA ASN A 208 8.67 6.34 8.97
C ASN A 208 9.58 7.40 8.33
N GLY A 209 9.38 8.69 8.61
CA GLY A 209 10.20 9.78 8.08
C GLY A 209 9.81 10.24 6.66
N ARG A 210 8.70 9.73 6.08
CA ARG A 210 8.17 10.22 4.80
C ARG A 210 7.60 11.62 4.98
N LEU A 211 8.04 12.55 4.15
CA LEU A 211 7.58 13.94 4.15
C LEU A 211 6.15 14.07 3.58
N ALA A 212 5.47 15.13 3.96
CA ALA A 212 4.16 15.49 3.42
C ALA A 212 4.19 15.60 1.89
N GLY A 213 3.12 15.19 1.24
CA GLY A 213 2.98 15.26 -0.21
C GLY A 213 3.76 14.23 -1.03
N ARG A 214 4.68 13.47 -0.41
CA ARG A 214 5.40 12.40 -1.10
C ARG A 214 4.52 11.15 -1.26
N ALA A 215 4.72 10.40 -2.35
CA ALA A 215 4.01 9.16 -2.57
C ALA A 215 4.20 8.18 -1.41
N ILE A 216 3.18 7.36 -1.11
CA ILE A 216 3.30 6.20 -0.22
C ILE A 216 3.79 4.99 -1.03
N SER A 217 4.11 3.87 -0.38
CA SER A 217 4.50 2.66 -1.09
C SER A 217 3.35 2.14 -1.97
N ASP A 218 3.67 1.56 -3.10
CA ASP A 218 2.72 0.95 -4.01
C ASP A 218 2.52 -0.54 -3.71
N GLY A 219 1.36 -1.08 -4.05
CA GLY A 219 1.05 -2.51 -3.91
C GLY A 219 1.63 -3.14 -2.65
N THR A 220 2.46 -4.14 -2.84
CA THR A 220 3.26 -4.81 -1.79
C THR A 220 4.72 -4.34 -1.75
N SER A 221 5.08 -3.36 -2.57
CA SER A 221 6.47 -2.86 -2.62
C SER A 221 6.90 -2.21 -1.31
N PRO A 222 8.20 -2.24 -0.96
CA PRO A 222 8.77 -1.45 0.12
C PRO A 222 8.50 0.05 -0.04
N SER A 223 8.67 0.82 1.02
CA SER A 223 8.70 2.28 0.93
C SER A 223 9.85 2.74 0.03
N HIS A 224 9.64 3.83 -0.71
CA HIS A 224 10.64 4.32 -1.65
C HIS A 224 11.98 4.60 -0.97
N GLY A 225 13.03 3.90 -1.41
CA GLY A 225 14.39 4.02 -0.88
C GLY A 225 14.63 3.29 0.45
N ALA A 226 13.67 2.50 0.94
CA ALA A 226 13.82 1.72 2.16
C ALA A 226 14.53 0.36 1.93
N ASP A 227 14.50 -0.15 0.71
CA ASP A 227 15.02 -1.44 0.27
C ASP A 227 16.54 -1.40 0.01
N THR A 228 17.31 -1.21 1.08
CA THR A 228 18.77 -1.00 1.01
C THR A 228 19.60 -2.28 0.87
N HIS A 229 19.00 -3.45 1.14
CA HIS A 229 19.67 -4.76 1.07
C HIS A 229 19.54 -5.46 -0.31
N GLY A 230 19.00 -4.74 -1.29
CA GLY A 230 18.92 -5.17 -2.67
C GLY A 230 17.73 -6.09 -3.00
N PRO A 231 17.55 -6.41 -4.29
CA PRO A 231 16.32 -7.03 -4.78
C PRO A 231 16.05 -8.44 -4.23
N SER A 232 17.10 -9.20 -3.89
CA SER A 232 16.94 -10.53 -3.29
C SER A 232 16.34 -10.47 -1.88
N ALA A 233 16.70 -9.45 -1.09
CA ALA A 233 16.09 -9.23 0.22
C ALA A 233 14.62 -8.83 0.08
N VAL A 234 14.29 -7.99 -0.91
CA VAL A 234 12.91 -7.60 -1.20
C VAL A 234 12.03 -8.81 -1.48
N ILE A 235 12.43 -9.70 -2.40
CA ILE A 235 11.62 -10.89 -2.72
C ILE A 235 11.48 -11.86 -1.56
N LYS A 236 12.47 -11.95 -0.67
CA LYS A 236 12.37 -12.75 0.55
C LYS A 236 11.38 -12.16 1.55
N SER A 237 11.42 -10.85 1.79
CA SER A 237 10.41 -10.18 2.62
C SER A 237 9.00 -10.40 2.09
N LEU A 238 8.79 -10.26 0.77
CA LEU A 238 7.49 -10.48 0.15
C LEU A 238 7.08 -11.95 0.16
N GLY A 239 8.03 -12.88 0.08
CA GLY A 239 7.77 -14.32 0.17
C GLY A 239 7.23 -14.78 1.53
N LYS A 240 7.30 -13.93 2.56
CA LYS A 240 6.70 -14.19 3.88
C LYS A 240 5.20 -13.87 3.91
N LEU A 241 4.70 -13.07 2.95
CA LEU A 241 3.28 -12.78 2.79
C LEU A 241 2.56 -13.95 2.10
N ASP A 242 1.44 -14.39 2.63
CA ASP A 242 0.57 -15.34 1.95
C ASP A 242 -0.21 -14.64 0.83
N GLN A 243 0.43 -14.50 -0.34
CA GLN A 243 -0.13 -13.74 -1.45
C GLN A 243 -1.39 -14.37 -2.05
N VAL A 244 -1.66 -15.67 -1.78
CA VAL A 244 -2.89 -16.36 -2.20
C VAL A 244 -4.14 -15.73 -1.55
N LYS A 245 -4.00 -15.11 -0.38
CA LYS A 245 -5.06 -14.34 0.27
C LYS A 245 -5.50 -13.09 -0.48
N SER A 246 -4.78 -12.69 -1.53
CA SER A 246 -5.09 -11.49 -2.33
C SER A 246 -5.48 -11.87 -3.75
N GLY A 247 -6.45 -11.16 -4.31
CA GLY A 247 -6.82 -11.27 -5.73
C GLY A 247 -5.75 -10.75 -6.69
N GLY A 248 -4.69 -10.14 -6.17
CA GLY A 248 -3.50 -9.68 -6.89
C GLY A 248 -2.60 -8.86 -5.99
N THR A 249 -1.30 -9.12 -6.12
CA THR A 249 -0.25 -8.32 -5.47
C THR A 249 0.66 -7.77 -6.56
N LEU A 250 1.24 -6.61 -6.33
CA LEU A 250 2.19 -6.01 -7.26
C LEU A 250 3.46 -5.64 -6.51
N LEU A 251 4.58 -6.16 -7.00
CA LEU A 251 5.92 -5.72 -6.65
C LEU A 251 6.52 -4.93 -7.81
N ASN A 252 6.87 -3.68 -7.59
CA ASN A 252 7.67 -2.88 -8.52
C ASN A 252 9.13 -2.88 -8.08
N GLN A 253 10.01 -3.18 -9.03
CA GLN A 253 11.46 -3.07 -8.83
C GLN A 253 12.09 -2.19 -9.91
N ARG A 254 13.12 -1.46 -9.52
CA ARG A 254 13.88 -0.61 -10.44
C ARG A 254 15.28 -1.16 -10.60
N PHE A 255 15.72 -1.27 -11.85
CA PHE A 255 17.09 -1.62 -12.21
C PHE A 255 17.69 -0.55 -13.12
N LEU A 256 18.97 -0.29 -12.93
CA LEU A 256 19.71 0.53 -13.90
C LEU A 256 20.00 -0.31 -15.14
N PRO A 257 19.88 0.23 -16.36
CA PRO A 257 20.20 -0.48 -17.59
C PRO A 257 21.64 -1.03 -17.60
N SER A 258 22.55 -0.35 -16.90
CA SER A 258 23.95 -0.77 -16.77
C SER A 258 24.13 -2.12 -16.06
N LEU A 259 23.17 -2.52 -15.23
CA LEU A 259 23.18 -3.80 -14.50
C LEU A 259 22.71 -4.98 -15.36
N LEU A 260 22.25 -4.75 -16.59
CA LEU A 260 21.68 -5.78 -17.47
C LEU A 260 22.44 -5.85 -18.83
N LYS A 261 23.69 -5.41 -18.86
CA LYS A 261 24.47 -5.36 -20.09
C LYS A 261 25.09 -6.70 -20.47
N ARG A 262 25.35 -7.57 -19.51
CA ARG A 262 26.02 -8.86 -19.73
C ARG A 262 25.00 -10.00 -19.64
N GLU A 263 25.24 -11.06 -20.35
CA GLU A 263 24.41 -12.27 -20.36
C GLU A 263 24.26 -12.88 -18.95
N GLU A 264 25.33 -12.86 -18.15
CA GLU A 264 25.30 -13.27 -16.75
C GLU A 264 24.31 -12.46 -15.90
N ASP A 265 24.18 -11.17 -16.15
CA ASP A 265 23.31 -10.30 -15.37
C ASP A 265 21.84 -10.55 -15.75
N ILE A 266 21.58 -10.82 -17.03
CA ILE A 266 20.26 -11.28 -17.51
C ILE A 266 19.89 -12.63 -16.88
N SER A 267 20.86 -13.56 -16.79
CA SER A 267 20.66 -14.85 -16.12
C SER A 267 20.34 -14.69 -14.64
N LYS A 268 21.01 -13.75 -13.94
CA LYS A 268 20.71 -13.43 -12.53
C LYS A 268 19.29 -12.85 -12.37
N LEU A 269 18.88 -11.93 -13.27
CA LEU A 269 17.53 -11.40 -13.27
C LEU A 269 16.50 -12.51 -13.50
N SER A 270 16.73 -13.40 -14.45
CA SER A 270 15.88 -14.58 -14.69
C SER A 270 15.75 -15.44 -13.44
N SER A 271 16.85 -15.68 -12.73
CA SER A 271 16.88 -16.45 -11.48
C SER A 271 16.11 -15.73 -10.36
N LEU A 272 16.23 -14.41 -10.26
CA LEU A 272 15.46 -13.58 -9.31
C LEU A 272 13.97 -13.71 -9.55
N ILE A 273 13.52 -13.61 -10.81
CA ILE A 273 12.11 -13.75 -11.19
C ILE A 273 11.58 -15.15 -10.82
N ARG A 274 12.32 -16.20 -11.16
CA ARG A 274 11.96 -17.58 -10.82
C ARG A 274 11.86 -17.78 -9.31
N SER A 275 12.81 -17.23 -8.57
CA SER A 275 12.80 -17.30 -7.10
C SER A 275 11.59 -16.59 -6.49
N TYR A 276 11.22 -15.42 -7.04
CA TYR A 276 10.03 -14.68 -6.57
C TYR A 276 8.76 -15.52 -6.72
N PHE A 277 8.55 -16.13 -7.89
CA PHE A 277 7.38 -16.98 -8.11
C PHE A 277 7.44 -18.30 -7.30
N ALA A 278 8.61 -18.86 -7.11
CA ALA A 278 8.79 -20.04 -6.25
C ALA A 278 8.48 -19.75 -4.77
N LEU A 279 8.65 -18.50 -4.33
CA LEU A 279 8.28 -18.02 -2.99
C LEU A 279 6.79 -17.62 -2.89
N GLY A 280 5.98 -17.85 -3.92
CA GLY A 280 4.55 -17.54 -3.91
C GLY A 280 4.19 -16.15 -4.40
N GLY A 281 5.12 -15.41 -5.01
CA GLY A 281 4.84 -14.11 -5.61
C GLY A 281 3.87 -14.20 -6.79
N HIS A 282 2.99 -13.20 -6.94
CA HIS A 282 2.00 -13.19 -8.01
C HIS A 282 2.40 -12.33 -9.21
N HIS A 283 2.91 -11.13 -8.97
CA HIS A 283 3.19 -10.18 -10.03
C HIS A 283 4.43 -9.34 -9.66
N ILE A 284 5.39 -9.32 -10.54
CA ILE A 284 6.57 -8.47 -10.45
C ILE A 284 6.70 -7.64 -11.71
N GLN A 285 7.02 -6.37 -11.56
CA GLN A 285 7.20 -5.43 -12.65
C GLN A 285 8.54 -4.72 -12.50
N PHE A 286 9.21 -4.52 -13.64
CA PHE A 286 10.54 -3.90 -13.67
C PHE A 286 10.48 -2.56 -14.41
N ASN A 287 11.06 -1.53 -13.79
CA ASN A 287 11.36 -0.27 -14.42
C ASN A 287 12.88 -0.23 -14.67
N ILE A 288 13.27 -0.30 -15.93
CA ILE A 288 14.69 -0.34 -16.34
C ILE A 288 15.00 0.96 -17.06
N VAL A 289 15.24 2.01 -16.28
CA VAL A 289 15.50 3.37 -16.78
C VAL A 289 16.60 3.99 -15.95
N ASP A 290 17.56 4.66 -16.60
CA ASP A 290 18.58 5.42 -15.90
C ASP A 290 18.08 6.79 -15.45
N THR A 291 18.79 7.37 -14.52
CA THR A 291 18.43 8.67 -13.91
C THR A 291 18.55 9.81 -14.92
N GLU A 292 19.50 9.75 -15.86
CA GLU A 292 19.72 10.78 -16.88
C GLU A 292 18.55 10.84 -17.84
N THR A 293 18.05 9.69 -18.30
CA THR A 293 16.84 9.59 -19.12
C THR A 293 15.61 10.17 -18.41
N LEU A 294 15.44 9.91 -17.10
CA LEU A 294 14.35 10.46 -16.33
C LEU A 294 14.44 11.99 -16.19
N TYR A 295 15.63 12.54 -15.95
CA TYR A 295 15.82 13.99 -15.92
C TYR A 295 15.63 14.64 -17.29
N ALA A 296 16.05 13.99 -18.36
CA ALA A 296 15.83 14.49 -19.71
C ALA A 296 14.34 14.49 -20.06
N ALA A 297 13.61 13.41 -19.73
CA ALA A 297 12.18 13.32 -19.92
C ALA A 297 11.39 14.36 -19.08
N GLN A 298 11.89 14.69 -17.89
CA GLN A 298 11.29 15.75 -17.06
C GLN A 298 11.45 17.13 -17.68
N LYS A 299 12.56 17.40 -18.39
CA LYS A 299 12.84 18.67 -19.06
C LYS A 299 12.10 18.82 -20.38
N CYS A 300 12.02 17.75 -21.18
CA CYS A 300 11.42 17.73 -22.51
C CYS A 300 10.46 16.52 -22.63
N PRO A 301 9.29 16.55 -21.98
CA PRO A 301 8.38 15.38 -21.95
C PRO A 301 7.89 14.95 -23.33
N GLU A 302 7.82 15.86 -24.29
CA GLU A 302 7.39 15.63 -25.67
C GLU A 302 8.34 14.68 -26.45
N ASP A 303 9.62 14.66 -26.09
CA ASP A 303 10.61 13.81 -26.74
C ASP A 303 10.61 12.37 -26.19
N TYR A 304 9.90 12.16 -25.06
CA TYR A 304 9.87 10.88 -24.31
C TYR A 304 8.47 10.30 -24.17
N ARG A 305 7.58 10.54 -25.14
CA ARG A 305 6.17 10.10 -25.08
C ARG A 305 6.00 8.58 -24.96
N ASP A 306 6.96 7.82 -25.49
CA ASP A 306 6.96 6.36 -25.44
C ASP A 306 7.66 5.80 -24.17
N LEU A 307 8.20 6.67 -23.32
CA LEU A 307 8.81 6.27 -22.06
C LEU A 307 7.71 5.98 -21.04
N LEU A 308 7.32 4.72 -20.94
CA LEU A 308 6.40 4.25 -19.92
C LEU A 308 7.16 3.80 -18.69
N VAL A 309 7.05 4.56 -17.62
CA VAL A 309 7.57 4.18 -16.30
C VAL A 309 6.39 4.01 -15.37
N LEU A 310 5.99 2.77 -15.14
CA LEU A 310 4.86 2.45 -14.28
C LEU A 310 5.22 2.75 -12.81
N SER A 311 4.30 3.39 -12.09
CA SER A 311 4.47 3.90 -10.72
C SER A 311 5.42 5.10 -10.55
N LEU A 312 6.00 5.63 -11.62
CA LEU A 312 6.84 6.82 -11.60
C LEU A 312 6.23 8.00 -12.37
N ILE A 313 4.96 7.86 -12.75
CA ILE A 313 4.27 8.89 -13.54
C ILE A 313 3.97 10.10 -12.63
N HIS A 314 5.00 10.84 -12.29
CA HIS A 314 4.91 12.29 -11.89
C HIS A 314 6.32 12.82 -11.56
#